data_29fd1556ffb7588479367f5a111cac1e
#
_entry.id   29fd1556ffb7588479367f5a111cac1e
#
_cell.length_a   1.000
_cell.length_b   1.000
_cell.length_c   1.000
_cell.angle_alpha   90.00
_cell.angle_beta   90.00
_cell.angle_gamma   90.00
#
_symmetry.space_group_name_H-M   'P 1'
#
loop_
_entity.id
_entity.type
_entity.pdbx_description
1 polymer ?
#
loop_
_entity_poly.entity_id
_entity_poly.type
_entity_poly.pdbx_seq_one_letter_code
_entity_poly.pdbx_strand_id
1 'polypeptide(L)'
;MLKSFIQIKKNLKNDFSALKIIKVAILGDTATQFLTQALKGIGYDHGFNLEILEADFNQIERQVYDFSSELYEFNPEIVIVFQSSHRLLLKYNKIKPNQHLLFASNELDIIENTYSNLTSNLNAKVIYYNFTEIDDSIFGNYANKTESSFLFQLRKLNYELMSLSSKKTNLYLCDISSIQNQVGKVNFFKPSIYINTEMVLSINILPKVASKTIDLINALNGKFKKCIILDLDNTAWGGIIGDDGIENIQIGSLGIGKAFSEFQYWIKKLKSRGIILAVCSKNTESVAKEPFEKHPDMVLSLQDISVFRANWENKVDNIRQIQRVINIGFDSIVFLDDNPFERNIVKENIPEICVPELPEDPANYLEYLYELNLFETVSFSNEDVERTKLYQIQAKRAKILQKFTNENDFLKTLNMVSDVQPFNKFNTPRIAQLSQRSNQFNLRTIRYTESDIQRIATSDNYVTFSYTLEDRFGDNGLICVIILDKEDEKSLFINTWFMSCRVLKRGMENFLLNSIVDFAKKNGFIKIKGEYIPTAKNNMVRDHYLNLGFKKDQSHYTLEVKNYQDRKNYINKK
;
A
#
# COMPACT_ATOMS: atom_id res chain seq x y z
N MET A 1 3.52 -1.46 -20.69
CA MET A 1 4.48 -2.54 -20.98
C MET A 1 5.76 -2.32 -20.18
N LEU A 2 6.28 -3.34 -19.52
CA LEU A 2 7.51 -3.23 -18.72
C LEU A 2 8.70 -2.93 -19.63
N LYS A 3 9.55 -1.96 -19.25
CA LYS A 3 10.77 -1.62 -19.99
C LYS A 3 11.76 -2.79 -19.98
N SER A 4 12.45 -3.04 -21.10
CA SER A 4 13.56 -3.99 -21.14
C SER A 4 14.75 -3.48 -20.31
N PHE A 5 15.65 -4.38 -19.87
CA PHE A 5 16.83 -3.98 -19.10
C PHE A 5 17.70 -2.95 -19.84
N ILE A 6 17.78 -3.06 -21.17
CA ILE A 6 18.53 -2.10 -22.00
C ILE A 6 17.89 -0.70 -21.94
N GLN A 7 16.55 -0.61 -21.97
CA GLN A 7 15.85 0.66 -21.86
C GLN A 7 16.01 1.26 -20.45
N ILE A 8 15.95 0.42 -19.41
CA ILE A 8 16.22 0.84 -18.02
C ILE A 8 17.63 1.40 -17.90
N LYS A 9 18.63 0.71 -18.45
CA LYS A 9 20.03 1.16 -18.41
C LYS A 9 20.24 2.50 -19.12
N LYS A 10 19.53 2.75 -20.23
CA LYS A 10 19.54 4.07 -20.89
C LYS A 10 18.94 5.15 -20.00
N ASN A 11 17.85 4.84 -19.29
CA ASN A 11 17.18 5.77 -18.38
C ASN A 11 18.10 6.23 -17.23
N LEU A 12 19.00 5.37 -16.75
CA LEU A 12 19.96 5.71 -15.68
C LEU A 12 20.88 6.90 -15.99
N LYS A 13 20.96 7.34 -17.24
CA LYS A 13 21.77 8.50 -17.65
C LYS A 13 21.09 9.84 -17.43
N ASN A 14 19.81 9.86 -17.13
CA ASN A 14 19.05 11.09 -16.86
C ASN A 14 19.32 11.58 -15.44
N ASP A 15 19.10 12.88 -15.21
CA ASP A 15 19.17 13.46 -13.87
C ASP A 15 17.85 13.24 -13.11
N PHE A 16 17.96 12.58 -11.98
CA PHE A 16 16.84 12.30 -11.08
C PHE A 16 17.08 12.85 -9.65
N SER A 17 18.02 13.80 -9.51
CA SER A 17 18.38 14.39 -8.22
C SER A 17 17.22 15.10 -7.51
N ALA A 18 16.22 15.58 -8.25
CA ALA A 18 15.01 16.20 -7.71
C ALA A 18 13.99 15.22 -7.12
N LEU A 19 14.16 13.91 -7.34
CA LEU A 19 13.24 12.90 -6.82
C LEU A 19 13.49 12.63 -5.33
N LYS A 20 12.44 12.15 -4.65
CA LYS A 20 12.56 11.71 -3.25
C LYS A 20 13.62 10.60 -3.13
N ILE A 21 14.64 10.86 -2.32
CA ILE A 21 15.66 9.84 -2.00
C ILE A 21 15.06 8.81 -1.04
N ILE A 22 15.37 7.53 -1.30
CA ILE A 22 15.13 6.40 -0.39
C ILE A 22 16.44 5.63 -0.29
N LYS A 23 16.97 5.48 0.93
CA LYS A 23 18.16 4.69 1.19
C LYS A 23 17.80 3.21 1.28
N VAL A 24 18.40 2.41 0.41
CA VAL A 24 18.18 0.97 0.30
C VAL A 24 19.52 0.25 0.40
N ALA A 25 19.63 -0.79 1.21
CA ALA A 25 20.76 -1.71 1.16
C ALA A 25 20.36 -3.01 0.45
N ILE A 26 21.24 -3.57 -0.36
CA ILE A 26 21.07 -4.90 -0.97
C ILE A 26 22.17 -5.82 -0.43
N LEU A 27 21.75 -6.88 0.24
CA LEU A 27 22.58 -7.92 0.79
C LEU A 27 22.33 -9.21 0.00
N GLY A 28 23.27 -9.59 -0.87
CA GLY A 28 23.14 -10.77 -1.72
C GLY A 28 24.22 -11.82 -1.45
N ASP A 29 23.88 -13.10 -1.66
CA ASP A 29 24.86 -14.20 -1.67
C ASP A 29 25.38 -14.51 -3.09
N THR A 30 24.87 -13.81 -4.08
CA THR A 30 25.23 -13.89 -5.51
C THR A 30 25.33 -12.48 -6.10
N ALA A 31 25.75 -12.35 -7.37
CA ALA A 31 25.93 -11.05 -8.03
C ALA A 31 24.61 -10.29 -8.19
N THR A 32 24.55 -9.05 -7.68
CA THR A 32 23.35 -8.21 -7.64
C THR A 32 23.46 -6.91 -8.45
N GLN A 33 24.61 -6.62 -9.06
CA GLN A 33 24.91 -5.35 -9.73
C GLN A 33 23.86 -4.95 -10.79
N PHE A 34 23.39 -5.91 -11.57
CA PHE A 34 22.36 -5.62 -12.58
C PHE A 34 20.97 -5.51 -11.98
N LEU A 35 20.70 -6.21 -10.88
CA LEU A 35 19.47 -6.02 -10.11
C LEU A 35 19.41 -4.61 -9.51
N THR A 36 20.53 -4.14 -8.94
CA THR A 36 20.68 -2.77 -8.44
C THR A 36 20.37 -1.74 -9.52
N GLN A 37 20.92 -1.92 -10.73
CA GLN A 37 20.62 -1.02 -11.87
C GLN A 37 19.14 -1.07 -12.26
N ALA A 38 18.52 -2.26 -12.28
CA ALA A 38 17.12 -2.40 -12.61
C ALA A 38 16.21 -1.72 -11.55
N LEU A 39 16.53 -1.89 -10.27
CA LEU A 39 15.81 -1.25 -9.16
C LEU A 39 15.88 0.29 -9.25
N LYS A 40 17.08 0.85 -9.47
CA LYS A 40 17.24 2.30 -9.67
C LYS A 40 16.39 2.81 -10.83
N GLY A 41 16.52 2.17 -12.00
CA GLY A 41 15.82 2.64 -13.19
C GLY A 41 14.30 2.52 -13.12
N ILE A 42 13.76 1.46 -12.52
CA ILE A 42 12.32 1.32 -12.25
C ILE A 42 11.89 2.29 -11.13
N GLY A 43 12.71 2.48 -10.08
CA GLY A 43 12.46 3.45 -9.03
C GLY A 43 12.26 4.87 -9.57
N TYR A 44 13.07 5.29 -10.54
CA TYR A 44 12.92 6.58 -11.23
C TYR A 44 11.57 6.72 -11.93
N ASP A 45 11.12 5.68 -12.63
CA ASP A 45 9.81 5.68 -13.29
C ASP A 45 8.65 5.81 -12.27
N HIS A 46 8.89 5.38 -11.04
CA HIS A 46 7.93 5.49 -9.93
C HIS A 46 8.14 6.74 -9.05
N GLY A 47 9.04 7.66 -9.45
CA GLY A 47 9.29 8.93 -8.76
C GLY A 47 10.11 8.79 -7.47
N PHE A 48 11.04 7.82 -7.43
CA PHE A 48 12.03 7.66 -6.37
C PHE A 48 13.45 7.67 -6.92
N ASN A 49 14.34 8.36 -6.21
CA ASN A 49 15.77 8.19 -6.38
C ASN A 49 16.27 7.20 -5.32
N LEU A 50 16.52 5.95 -5.72
CA LEU A 50 17.04 4.94 -4.80
C LEU A 50 18.55 5.13 -4.64
N GLU A 51 18.97 5.60 -3.46
CA GLU A 51 20.36 5.56 -3.04
C GLU A 51 20.62 4.15 -2.51
N ILE A 52 21.42 3.36 -3.25
CA ILE A 52 21.60 1.94 -2.95
C ILE A 52 23.03 1.67 -2.50
N LEU A 53 23.16 1.18 -1.26
CA LEU A 53 24.34 0.47 -0.81
C LEU A 53 24.23 -0.98 -1.30
N GLU A 54 25.08 -1.38 -2.20
CA GLU A 54 25.24 -2.75 -2.63
C GLU A 54 26.44 -3.36 -1.92
N ALA A 55 26.19 -4.31 -1.01
CA ALA A 55 27.27 -5.05 -0.37
C ALA A 55 27.90 -6.04 -1.36
N ASP A 56 29.19 -6.29 -1.22
CA ASP A 56 29.84 -7.36 -1.97
C ASP A 56 29.10 -8.69 -1.72
N PHE A 57 28.98 -9.51 -2.76
CA PHE A 57 28.26 -10.77 -2.64
C PHE A 57 28.92 -11.70 -1.61
N ASN A 58 28.09 -12.55 -0.98
CA ASN A 58 28.48 -13.46 0.08
C ASN A 58 29.00 -12.77 1.38
N GLN A 59 28.60 -11.50 1.60
CA GLN A 59 28.95 -10.72 2.79
C GLN A 59 27.76 -10.46 3.72
N ILE A 60 26.65 -11.17 3.54
CA ILE A 60 25.42 -10.94 4.33
C ILE A 60 25.71 -11.01 5.85
N GLU A 61 26.38 -12.08 6.30
CA GLU A 61 26.70 -12.27 7.71
C GLU A 61 27.60 -11.15 8.26
N ARG A 62 28.68 -10.81 7.53
CA ARG A 62 29.56 -9.71 7.94
C ARG A 62 28.81 -8.41 8.07
N GLN A 63 28.00 -8.03 7.05
CA GLN A 63 27.27 -6.78 7.05
C GLN A 63 26.27 -6.69 8.21
N VAL A 64 25.63 -7.82 8.58
CA VAL A 64 24.58 -7.86 9.60
C VAL A 64 25.11 -7.98 11.02
N TYR A 65 26.22 -8.74 11.25
CA TYR A 65 26.72 -9.02 12.61
C TYR A 65 27.91 -8.15 13.02
N ASP A 66 28.55 -7.46 12.07
CA ASP A 66 29.57 -6.45 12.36
C ASP A 66 28.92 -5.06 12.40
N PHE A 67 28.69 -4.53 13.59
CA PHE A 67 28.07 -3.21 13.77
C PHE A 67 28.93 -2.03 13.30
N SER A 68 30.19 -2.27 12.93
CA SER A 68 31.07 -1.30 12.26
C SER A 68 31.00 -1.38 10.74
N SER A 69 30.15 -2.23 10.18
CA SER A 69 30.03 -2.42 8.73
C SER A 69 29.43 -1.20 8.03
N GLU A 70 29.65 -1.13 6.74
CA GLU A 70 29.13 -0.07 5.87
C GLU A 70 27.59 0.00 5.89
N LEU A 71 26.92 -1.10 6.21
CA LEU A 71 25.47 -1.16 6.35
C LEU A 71 24.96 -0.23 7.46
N TYR A 72 25.61 -0.27 8.64
CA TYR A 72 25.17 0.54 9.79
C TYR A 72 25.57 2.00 9.62
N GLU A 73 26.71 2.30 9.00
CA GLU A 73 27.11 3.66 8.64
C GLU A 73 26.12 4.27 7.62
N PHE A 74 25.72 3.50 6.62
CA PHE A 74 24.78 3.94 5.59
C PHE A 74 23.38 4.20 6.16
N ASN A 75 22.95 3.45 7.18
CA ASN A 75 21.65 3.54 7.86
C ASN A 75 20.46 3.54 6.88
N PRO A 76 20.18 2.43 6.18
CA PRO A 76 19.14 2.33 5.16
C PRO A 76 17.74 2.34 5.77
N GLU A 77 16.76 2.87 5.01
CA GLU A 77 15.33 2.75 5.33
C GLU A 77 14.77 1.35 4.99
N ILE A 78 15.38 0.69 4.01
CA ILE A 78 14.97 -0.63 3.51
C ILE A 78 16.22 -1.48 3.31
N VAL A 79 16.18 -2.72 3.79
CA VAL A 79 17.20 -3.72 3.52
C VAL A 79 16.58 -4.83 2.67
N ILE A 80 17.09 -5.05 1.48
CA ILE A 80 16.73 -6.17 0.60
C ILE A 80 17.71 -7.31 0.85
N VAL A 81 17.21 -8.48 1.24
CA VAL A 81 18.01 -9.69 1.41
C VAL A 81 17.70 -10.66 0.29
N PHE A 82 18.71 -11.01 -0.49
CA PHE A 82 18.62 -11.95 -1.60
C PHE A 82 19.57 -13.12 -1.40
N GLN A 83 19.06 -14.22 -0.85
CA GLN A 83 19.74 -15.51 -0.80
C GLN A 83 19.21 -16.41 -1.91
N SER A 84 20.11 -17.02 -2.66
CA SER A 84 19.74 -17.84 -3.80
C SER A 84 19.55 -19.32 -3.44
N SER A 85 18.59 -19.96 -4.06
CA SER A 85 18.38 -21.41 -3.93
C SER A 85 19.61 -22.21 -4.40
N HIS A 86 20.42 -21.66 -5.30
CA HIS A 86 21.67 -22.30 -5.77
C HIS A 86 22.73 -22.37 -4.66
N ARG A 87 22.87 -21.30 -3.88
CA ARG A 87 23.78 -21.30 -2.72
C ARG A 87 23.26 -22.22 -1.62
N LEU A 88 21.94 -22.28 -1.41
CA LEU A 88 21.35 -23.23 -0.49
C LEU A 88 21.61 -24.69 -0.90
N LEU A 89 21.50 -25.01 -2.19
CA LEU A 89 21.81 -26.34 -2.69
C LEU A 89 23.29 -26.70 -2.47
N LEU A 90 24.21 -25.75 -2.73
CA LEU A 90 25.63 -25.96 -2.44
C LEU A 90 25.89 -26.18 -0.95
N LYS A 91 25.20 -25.49 -0.07
CA LYS A 91 25.28 -25.65 1.38
C LYS A 91 24.72 -27.00 1.83
N TYR A 92 23.56 -27.39 1.30
CA TYR A 92 22.91 -28.66 1.55
C TYR A 92 23.82 -29.84 1.15
N ASN A 93 24.52 -29.77 0.02
CA ASN A 93 25.42 -30.81 -0.45
C ASN A 93 26.69 -30.98 0.40
N LYS A 94 27.02 -29.98 1.24
CA LYS A 94 28.20 -30.01 2.13
C LYS A 94 27.93 -30.55 3.53
N ILE A 95 26.67 -30.61 3.95
CA ILE A 95 26.30 -31.11 5.26
C ILE A 95 26.11 -32.63 5.24
N LYS A 96 26.21 -33.27 6.41
CA LYS A 96 26.05 -34.73 6.54
C LYS A 96 24.60 -35.15 6.29
N PRO A 97 24.36 -36.34 5.72
CA PRO A 97 22.99 -36.81 5.40
C PRO A 97 22.01 -36.80 6.59
N ASN A 98 22.46 -37.06 7.80
CA ASN A 98 21.65 -37.01 9.00
C ASN A 98 21.20 -35.60 9.42
N GLN A 99 21.79 -34.56 8.83
CA GLN A 99 21.42 -33.13 9.05
C GLN A 99 20.43 -32.62 7.99
N HIS A 100 20.19 -33.36 6.89
CA HIS A 100 19.32 -32.91 5.81
C HIS A 100 17.87 -32.68 6.29
N LEU A 101 17.36 -33.47 7.24
CA LEU A 101 16.00 -33.31 7.80
C LEU A 101 15.79 -31.97 8.51
N LEU A 102 16.85 -31.37 9.04
CA LEU A 102 16.82 -30.12 9.79
C LEU A 102 17.23 -28.91 8.95
N PHE A 103 17.52 -29.11 7.67
CA PHE A 103 18.08 -28.06 6.81
C PHE A 103 17.20 -26.81 6.76
N ALA A 104 15.89 -26.97 6.48
CA ALA A 104 14.95 -25.84 6.42
C ALA A 104 14.86 -25.09 7.76
N SER A 105 14.79 -25.80 8.88
CA SER A 105 14.70 -25.17 10.20
C SER A 105 15.97 -24.40 10.55
N ASN A 106 17.14 -24.98 10.28
CA ASN A 106 18.42 -24.30 10.53
C ASN A 106 18.59 -23.03 9.66
N GLU A 107 18.17 -23.08 8.39
CA GLU A 107 18.21 -21.89 7.52
C GLU A 107 17.18 -20.83 7.96
N LEU A 108 15.99 -21.25 8.44
CA LEU A 108 15.00 -20.34 8.99
C LEU A 108 15.52 -19.61 10.23
N ASP A 109 16.22 -20.30 11.13
CA ASP A 109 16.86 -19.71 12.32
C ASP A 109 17.89 -18.63 11.92
N ILE A 110 18.67 -18.89 10.87
CA ILE A 110 19.63 -17.90 10.33
C ILE A 110 18.89 -16.68 9.80
N ILE A 111 17.79 -16.88 9.06
CA ILE A 111 16.97 -15.80 8.52
C ILE A 111 16.33 -14.99 9.64
N GLU A 112 15.78 -15.64 10.66
CA GLU A 112 15.18 -14.96 11.81
C GLU A 112 16.22 -14.16 12.62
N ASN A 113 17.42 -14.70 12.83
CA ASN A 113 18.51 -13.99 13.47
C ASN A 113 18.99 -12.79 12.64
N THR A 114 19.11 -12.95 11.32
CA THR A 114 19.42 -11.84 10.39
C THR A 114 18.39 -10.73 10.50
N TYR A 115 17.10 -11.07 10.41
CA TYR A 115 16.00 -10.12 10.58
C TYR A 115 16.07 -9.41 11.94
N SER A 116 16.27 -10.16 13.02
CA SER A 116 16.30 -9.62 14.38
C SER A 116 17.44 -8.62 14.57
N ASN A 117 18.64 -8.93 14.07
CA ASN A 117 19.77 -8.00 14.13
C ASN A 117 19.53 -6.73 13.32
N LEU A 118 19.00 -6.85 12.09
CA LEU A 118 18.68 -5.71 11.24
C LEU A 118 17.64 -4.78 11.90
N THR A 119 16.59 -5.35 12.48
CA THR A 119 15.49 -4.52 13.03
C THR A 119 15.77 -3.99 14.44
N SER A 120 16.66 -4.63 15.22
CA SER A 120 17.07 -4.13 16.53
C SER A 120 18.06 -2.97 16.47
N ASN A 121 18.90 -2.93 15.44
CA ASN A 121 19.99 -1.97 15.32
C ASN A 121 19.76 -0.91 14.23
N LEU A 122 18.88 -1.20 13.27
CA LEU A 122 18.44 -0.28 12.23
C LEU A 122 16.92 -0.12 12.30
N ASN A 123 16.42 1.09 12.04
CA ASN A 123 14.98 1.30 11.88
C ASN A 123 14.52 0.94 10.45
N ALA A 124 15.04 -0.17 9.91
CA ALA A 124 14.83 -0.58 8.53
C ALA A 124 13.67 -1.56 8.37
N LYS A 125 13.04 -1.52 7.22
CA LYS A 125 12.11 -2.54 6.74
C LYS A 125 12.88 -3.57 5.93
N VAL A 126 12.66 -4.85 6.19
CA VAL A 126 13.38 -5.94 5.52
C VAL A 126 12.49 -6.52 4.43
N ILE A 127 12.96 -6.47 3.19
CA ILE A 127 12.35 -7.17 2.06
C ILE A 127 13.20 -8.41 1.78
N TYR A 128 12.63 -9.58 2.04
CA TYR A 128 13.30 -10.85 1.80
C TYR A 128 12.77 -11.49 0.53
N TYR A 129 13.65 -11.90 -0.38
CA TYR A 129 13.26 -12.65 -1.58
C TYR A 129 13.06 -14.12 -1.20
N ASN A 130 11.89 -14.68 -1.49
CA ASN A 130 11.67 -16.09 -1.28
C ASN A 130 12.50 -16.93 -2.27
N PHE A 131 12.59 -18.22 -2.00
CA PHE A 131 13.45 -19.11 -2.75
C PHE A 131 12.76 -19.67 -3.99
N THR A 132 13.42 -19.54 -5.15
CA THR A 132 12.97 -20.15 -6.40
C THR A 132 13.16 -21.67 -6.34
N GLU A 133 12.27 -22.43 -6.98
CA GLU A 133 12.34 -23.89 -6.94
C GLU A 133 13.50 -24.42 -7.77
N ILE A 134 14.31 -25.28 -7.15
CA ILE A 134 15.32 -26.11 -7.79
C ILE A 134 15.02 -27.56 -7.48
N ASP A 135 14.85 -28.34 -8.53
CA ASP A 135 14.83 -29.80 -8.45
C ASP A 135 16.20 -30.34 -8.91
N ASP A 136 16.91 -30.97 -8.00
CA ASP A 136 18.21 -31.62 -8.26
C ASP A 136 18.05 -32.98 -8.94
N SER A 137 16.81 -33.43 -9.11
CA SER A 137 16.42 -34.68 -9.74
C SER A 137 17.01 -35.97 -9.13
N ILE A 138 17.60 -35.89 -7.93
CA ILE A 138 18.20 -37.05 -7.26
C ILE A 138 17.14 -38.13 -6.96
N PHE A 139 15.98 -37.71 -6.52
CA PHE A 139 14.86 -38.61 -6.22
C PHE A 139 13.73 -38.53 -7.27
N GLY A 140 13.84 -37.67 -8.28
CA GLY A 140 12.75 -37.37 -9.20
C GLY A 140 11.45 -37.03 -8.45
N ASN A 141 10.30 -37.54 -8.88
CA ASN A 141 9.02 -37.28 -8.20
C ASN A 141 8.96 -37.80 -6.75
N TYR A 142 9.80 -38.77 -6.39
CA TYR A 142 9.86 -39.33 -5.03
C TYR A 142 10.45 -38.33 -4.01
N ALA A 143 11.11 -37.27 -4.48
CA ALA A 143 11.57 -36.16 -3.65
C ALA A 143 10.44 -35.58 -2.77
N ASN A 144 9.19 -35.60 -3.29
CA ASN A 144 8.00 -35.11 -2.57
C ASN A 144 7.59 -36.01 -1.38
N LYS A 145 8.12 -37.23 -1.28
CA LYS A 145 7.91 -38.18 -0.17
C LYS A 145 9.14 -38.36 0.70
N THR A 146 10.26 -37.74 0.33
CA THR A 146 11.53 -37.85 1.03
C THR A 146 11.81 -36.54 1.77
N GLU A 147 11.49 -36.49 3.05
CA GLU A 147 11.66 -35.26 3.86
C GLU A 147 13.09 -34.74 3.86
N SER A 148 14.07 -35.62 3.74
CA SER A 148 15.50 -35.24 3.65
C SER A 148 15.92 -34.78 2.27
N SER A 149 15.08 -34.82 1.22
CA SER A 149 15.44 -34.30 -0.11
C SER A 149 15.56 -32.77 -0.11
N PHE A 150 16.44 -32.24 -0.97
CA PHE A 150 16.58 -30.79 -1.10
C PHE A 150 15.28 -30.12 -1.54
N LEU A 151 14.56 -30.68 -2.49
CA LEU A 151 13.28 -30.14 -2.95
C LEU A 151 12.26 -30.02 -1.81
N PHE A 152 12.13 -31.06 -0.98
CA PHE A 152 11.23 -31.04 0.18
C PHE A 152 11.64 -29.94 1.16
N GLN A 153 12.92 -29.87 1.51
CA GLN A 153 13.45 -28.89 2.45
C GLN A 153 13.30 -27.45 1.92
N LEU A 154 13.50 -27.23 0.64
CA LEU A 154 13.33 -25.92 0.01
C LEU A 154 11.87 -25.43 0.06
N ARG A 155 10.93 -26.33 -0.24
CA ARG A 155 9.48 -26.03 -0.15
C ARG A 155 9.06 -25.77 1.29
N LYS A 156 9.55 -26.58 2.23
CA LYS A 156 9.35 -26.39 3.67
C LYS A 156 9.88 -25.03 4.11
N LEU A 157 11.09 -24.66 3.72
CA LEU A 157 11.70 -23.37 4.06
C LEU A 157 10.85 -22.20 3.53
N ASN A 158 10.35 -22.24 2.31
CA ASN A 158 9.47 -21.21 1.77
C ASN A 158 8.15 -21.10 2.58
N TYR A 159 7.56 -22.22 2.96
CA TYR A 159 6.36 -22.24 3.81
C TYR A 159 6.63 -21.63 5.20
N GLU A 160 7.72 -22.04 5.83
CA GLU A 160 8.10 -21.53 7.15
C GLU A 160 8.49 -20.05 7.10
N LEU A 161 9.12 -19.59 6.01
CA LEU A 161 9.42 -18.18 5.78
C LEU A 161 8.15 -17.32 5.65
N MET A 162 7.11 -17.81 4.97
CA MET A 162 5.80 -17.15 4.96
C MET A 162 5.19 -17.08 6.37
N SER A 163 5.28 -18.18 7.13
CA SER A 163 4.80 -18.23 8.51
C SER A 163 5.58 -17.28 9.44
N LEU A 164 6.89 -17.16 9.27
CA LEU A 164 7.72 -16.18 9.97
C LEU A 164 7.30 -14.75 9.63
N SER A 165 7.18 -14.43 8.34
CA SER A 165 6.79 -13.11 7.87
C SER A 165 5.42 -12.67 8.40
N SER A 166 4.47 -13.59 8.55
CA SER A 166 3.14 -13.29 9.11
C SER A 166 3.18 -12.85 10.59
N LYS A 167 4.26 -13.17 11.31
CA LYS A 167 4.45 -12.86 12.73
C LYS A 167 5.36 -11.64 12.97
N LYS A 168 6.08 -11.18 11.93
CA LYS A 168 7.07 -10.10 12.03
C LYS A 168 6.56 -8.83 11.33
N THR A 169 6.54 -7.72 12.02
CA THR A 169 5.93 -6.46 11.54
C THR A 169 6.72 -5.78 10.42
N ASN A 170 8.03 -5.94 10.38
CA ASN A 170 8.93 -5.28 9.42
C ASN A 170 9.57 -6.24 8.40
N LEU A 171 9.08 -7.47 8.31
CA LEU A 171 9.52 -8.48 7.35
C LEU A 171 8.49 -8.61 6.22
N TYR A 172 8.90 -8.32 5.02
CA TYR A 172 8.07 -8.38 3.80
C TYR A 172 8.71 -9.36 2.82
N LEU A 173 7.90 -10.19 2.17
CA LEU A 173 8.40 -11.14 1.19
C LEU A 173 8.19 -10.61 -0.23
N CYS A 174 9.25 -10.58 -1.03
CA CYS A 174 9.15 -10.45 -2.47
C CYS A 174 9.11 -11.85 -3.09
N ASP A 175 7.95 -12.25 -3.61
CA ASP A 175 7.73 -13.58 -4.16
C ASP A 175 8.30 -13.72 -5.56
N ILE A 176 9.61 -13.99 -5.65
CA ILE A 176 10.30 -14.25 -6.93
C ILE A 176 10.03 -15.65 -7.48
N SER A 177 9.57 -16.59 -6.62
CA SER A 177 9.13 -17.91 -7.06
C SER A 177 7.91 -17.83 -7.97
N SER A 178 6.97 -16.93 -7.70
CA SER A 178 5.83 -16.67 -8.60
C SER A 178 6.29 -16.14 -9.96
N ILE A 179 7.34 -15.32 -10.00
CA ILE A 179 7.93 -14.85 -11.27
C ILE A 179 8.53 -16.03 -12.04
N GLN A 180 9.27 -16.91 -11.36
CA GLN A 180 9.82 -18.12 -11.98
C GLN A 180 8.71 -18.98 -12.61
N ASN A 181 7.57 -19.17 -11.90
CA ASN A 181 6.43 -19.93 -12.40
C ASN A 181 5.81 -19.31 -13.67
N GLN A 182 5.72 -17.98 -13.72
CA GLN A 182 5.16 -17.27 -14.88
C GLN A 182 6.04 -17.36 -16.13
N VAL A 183 7.36 -17.24 -15.98
CA VAL A 183 8.27 -17.17 -17.12
C VAL A 183 8.93 -18.51 -17.47
N GLY A 184 8.82 -19.49 -16.57
CA GLY A 184 9.49 -20.77 -16.63
C GLY A 184 10.97 -20.70 -16.22
N LYS A 185 11.48 -21.78 -15.64
CA LYS A 185 12.86 -21.91 -15.12
C LYS A 185 13.91 -21.54 -16.16
N VAL A 186 13.71 -21.97 -17.43
CA VAL A 186 14.66 -21.71 -18.54
C VAL A 186 14.85 -20.24 -18.86
N ASN A 187 13.82 -19.41 -18.64
CA ASN A 187 13.90 -17.96 -18.86
C ASN A 187 14.36 -17.23 -17.61
N PHE A 188 14.10 -17.79 -16.43
CA PHE A 188 14.47 -17.19 -15.16
C PHE A 188 15.97 -17.33 -14.87
N PHE A 189 16.55 -18.48 -15.15
CA PHE A 189 17.93 -18.85 -14.83
C PHE A 189 18.71 -19.32 -16.07
N LYS A 190 19.97 -18.91 -16.21
CA LYS A 190 20.87 -19.32 -17.29
C LYS A 190 22.16 -19.90 -16.70
N PRO A 191 22.35 -21.24 -16.75
CA PRO A 191 23.52 -21.90 -16.15
C PRO A 191 24.86 -21.30 -16.60
N SER A 192 25.00 -20.99 -17.89
CA SER A 192 26.24 -20.41 -18.44
C SER A 192 26.56 -19.03 -17.86
N ILE A 193 25.54 -18.22 -17.57
CA ILE A 193 25.74 -16.91 -16.94
C ILE A 193 26.11 -17.13 -15.47
N TYR A 194 25.39 -17.96 -14.73
CA TYR A 194 25.67 -18.22 -13.32
C TYR A 194 27.09 -18.74 -13.09
N ILE A 195 27.53 -19.72 -13.84
CA ILE A 195 28.87 -20.32 -13.67
C ILE A 195 30.00 -19.30 -13.91
N ASN A 196 29.78 -18.35 -14.83
CA ASN A 196 30.82 -17.36 -15.16
C ASN A 196 30.77 -16.07 -14.35
N THR A 197 29.61 -15.73 -13.76
CA THR A 197 29.37 -14.41 -13.16
C THR A 197 28.72 -14.44 -11.80
N GLU A 198 28.39 -15.63 -11.28
CA GLU A 198 27.63 -15.80 -10.05
C GLU A 198 26.23 -15.13 -10.09
N MET A 199 25.71 -14.78 -11.25
CA MET A 199 24.41 -14.15 -11.42
C MET A 199 23.31 -15.20 -11.64
N VAL A 200 22.38 -15.33 -10.71
CA VAL A 200 21.29 -16.32 -10.78
C VAL A 200 20.05 -15.81 -11.54
N LEU A 201 19.84 -14.50 -11.57
CA LEU A 201 18.74 -13.90 -12.33
C LEU A 201 19.17 -13.63 -13.76
N SER A 202 18.46 -14.16 -14.75
CA SER A 202 18.76 -13.83 -16.15
C SER A 202 18.49 -12.34 -16.43
N ILE A 203 19.24 -11.73 -17.37
CA ILE A 203 19.13 -10.30 -17.67
C ILE A 203 17.69 -9.90 -18.03
N ASN A 204 16.98 -10.74 -18.75
CA ASN A 204 15.63 -10.45 -19.21
C ASN A 204 14.59 -10.44 -18.08
N ILE A 205 14.88 -11.10 -16.94
CA ILE A 205 13.95 -11.17 -15.81
C ILE A 205 14.17 -10.03 -14.80
N LEU A 206 15.33 -9.39 -14.80
CA LEU A 206 15.66 -8.31 -13.86
C LEU A 206 14.62 -7.20 -13.81
N PRO A 207 14.05 -6.71 -14.94
CA PRO A 207 12.99 -5.72 -14.90
C PRO A 207 11.75 -6.19 -14.13
N LYS A 208 11.36 -7.45 -14.28
CA LYS A 208 10.17 -8.01 -13.61
C LYS A 208 10.38 -8.15 -12.10
N VAL A 209 11.55 -8.65 -11.69
CA VAL A 209 11.94 -8.75 -10.28
C VAL A 209 12.04 -7.35 -9.65
N ALA A 210 12.69 -6.41 -10.33
CA ALA A 210 12.80 -5.04 -9.86
C ALA A 210 11.43 -4.34 -9.76
N SER A 211 10.52 -4.52 -10.74
CA SER A 211 9.17 -3.97 -10.69
C SER A 211 8.40 -4.49 -9.47
N LYS A 212 8.43 -5.81 -9.23
CA LYS A 212 7.74 -6.41 -8.08
C LYS A 212 8.30 -5.90 -6.73
N THR A 213 9.61 -5.68 -6.66
CA THR A 213 10.25 -5.07 -5.49
C THR A 213 9.84 -3.61 -5.32
N ILE A 214 9.78 -2.84 -6.41
CA ILE A 214 9.35 -1.44 -6.39
C ILE A 214 7.86 -1.32 -6.01
N ASP A 215 7.01 -2.29 -6.38
CA ASP A 215 5.61 -2.31 -5.94
C ASP A 215 5.51 -2.40 -4.41
N LEU A 216 6.32 -3.26 -3.77
CA LEU A 216 6.43 -3.31 -2.30
C LEU A 216 6.94 -1.98 -1.74
N ILE A 217 7.98 -1.39 -2.32
CA ILE A 217 8.52 -0.09 -1.89
C ILE A 217 7.45 1.01 -2.05
N ASN A 218 6.67 1.01 -3.14
CA ASN A 218 5.54 1.90 -3.34
C ASN A 218 4.50 1.74 -2.22
N ALA A 219 4.10 0.50 -1.92
CA ALA A 219 3.13 0.21 -0.87
C ALA A 219 3.63 0.65 0.51
N LEU A 220 4.90 0.40 0.84
CA LEU A 220 5.57 0.88 2.06
C LEU A 220 5.60 2.40 2.15
N ASN A 221 5.64 3.09 1.02
CA ASN A 221 5.58 4.56 0.94
C ASN A 221 4.16 5.12 0.74
N GLY A 222 3.12 4.29 0.90
CA GLY A 222 1.72 4.70 0.80
C GLY A 222 1.26 5.03 -0.62
N LYS A 223 2.00 4.57 -1.64
CA LYS A 223 1.63 4.69 -3.07
C LYS A 223 0.95 3.39 -3.51
N PHE A 224 -0.35 3.26 -3.30
CA PHE A 224 -1.15 2.09 -3.72
C PHE A 224 -2.56 2.52 -4.13
N LYS A 225 -3.19 1.69 -4.96
CA LYS A 225 -4.55 1.94 -5.44
C LYS A 225 -5.57 1.60 -4.35
N LYS A 226 -6.65 2.39 -4.27
CA LYS A 226 -7.67 2.32 -3.22
C LYS A 226 -9.08 2.13 -3.75
N CYS A 227 -9.30 2.39 -5.04
CA CYS A 227 -10.61 2.36 -5.65
C CYS A 227 -10.53 1.81 -7.07
N ILE A 228 -11.53 1.02 -7.44
CA ILE A 228 -11.85 0.65 -8.82
C ILE A 228 -13.11 1.39 -9.19
N ILE A 229 -13.08 2.12 -10.31
CA ILE A 229 -14.25 2.60 -11.02
C ILE A 229 -14.44 1.66 -12.21
N LEU A 230 -15.58 1.00 -12.25
CA LEU A 230 -15.90 -0.06 -13.20
C LEU A 230 -16.95 0.44 -14.19
N ASP A 231 -16.71 0.27 -15.50
CA ASP A 231 -17.76 0.27 -16.48
C ASP A 231 -18.56 -1.03 -16.43
N LEU A 232 -19.68 -1.13 -17.11
CA LEU A 232 -20.59 -2.26 -17.04
C LEU A 232 -20.61 -3.07 -18.34
N ASP A 233 -21.16 -2.52 -19.40
CA ASP A 233 -21.35 -3.21 -20.68
C ASP A 233 -20.00 -3.61 -21.28
N ASN A 234 -19.85 -4.84 -21.72
CA ASN A 234 -18.62 -5.46 -22.21
C ASN A 234 -17.40 -5.40 -21.26
N THR A 235 -17.60 -4.91 -20.03
CA THR A 235 -16.58 -4.83 -18.98
C THR A 235 -16.93 -5.72 -17.78
N ALA A 236 -18.09 -5.52 -17.16
CA ALA A 236 -18.57 -6.35 -16.04
C ALA A 236 -19.33 -7.60 -16.52
N TRP A 237 -19.95 -7.53 -17.64
CA TRP A 237 -20.62 -8.61 -18.37
C TRP A 237 -20.46 -8.39 -19.88
N GLY A 238 -20.65 -9.43 -20.69
CA GLY A 238 -20.65 -9.29 -22.15
C GLY A 238 -22.01 -8.82 -22.66
N GLY A 239 -21.99 -7.98 -23.69
CA GLY A 239 -23.19 -7.37 -24.25
C GLY A 239 -23.56 -6.02 -23.64
N ILE A 240 -24.63 -5.42 -24.16
CA ILE A 240 -25.15 -4.11 -23.80
C ILE A 240 -26.54 -4.29 -23.17
N ILE A 241 -26.66 -4.05 -21.87
CA ILE A 241 -27.90 -4.34 -21.12
C ILE A 241 -29.13 -3.64 -21.69
N GLY A 242 -28.94 -2.40 -22.22
CA GLY A 242 -30.03 -1.62 -22.80
C GLY A 242 -30.60 -2.20 -24.09
N ASP A 243 -29.77 -2.90 -24.87
CA ASP A 243 -30.12 -3.47 -26.19
C ASP A 243 -30.45 -4.96 -26.09
N ASP A 244 -29.61 -5.72 -25.35
CA ASP A 244 -29.70 -7.18 -25.27
C ASP A 244 -30.71 -7.65 -24.21
N GLY A 245 -30.96 -6.83 -23.19
CA GLY A 245 -31.79 -7.21 -22.05
C GLY A 245 -31.08 -8.19 -21.08
N ILE A 246 -31.67 -8.36 -19.90
CA ILE A 246 -31.06 -9.12 -18.79
C ILE A 246 -30.79 -10.60 -19.13
N GLU A 247 -31.60 -11.19 -20.00
CA GLU A 247 -31.49 -12.63 -20.32
C GLU A 247 -30.40 -12.93 -21.36
N ASN A 248 -29.91 -11.90 -22.09
CA ASN A 248 -28.95 -12.08 -23.17
C ASN A 248 -27.55 -11.54 -22.84
N ILE A 249 -27.37 -10.82 -21.73
CA ILE A 249 -26.04 -10.46 -21.28
C ILE A 249 -25.24 -11.70 -20.93
N GLN A 250 -23.94 -11.69 -21.26
CA GLN A 250 -23.07 -12.84 -21.11
C GLN A 250 -22.39 -12.82 -19.73
N ILE A 251 -22.93 -13.59 -18.81
CA ILE A 251 -22.38 -13.84 -17.48
C ILE A 251 -22.82 -15.23 -17.03
N GLY A 252 -21.99 -15.97 -16.27
CA GLY A 252 -22.34 -17.29 -15.78
C GLY A 252 -21.16 -18.26 -15.82
N SER A 253 -21.43 -19.57 -15.82
CA SER A 253 -20.42 -20.62 -15.67
C SER A 253 -19.83 -21.15 -16.98
N LEU A 254 -20.37 -20.74 -18.13
CA LEU A 254 -20.02 -21.30 -19.45
C LEU A 254 -19.59 -20.19 -20.43
N GLY A 255 -18.77 -20.60 -21.40
CA GLY A 255 -18.32 -19.75 -22.48
C GLY A 255 -17.65 -18.45 -21.99
N ILE A 256 -17.86 -17.36 -22.73
CA ILE A 256 -17.29 -16.06 -22.40
C ILE A 256 -17.89 -15.50 -21.11
N GLY A 257 -19.12 -15.86 -20.75
CA GLY A 257 -19.76 -15.48 -19.49
C GLY A 257 -18.96 -15.90 -18.27
N LYS A 258 -18.22 -17.02 -18.36
CA LYS A 258 -17.32 -17.47 -17.30
C LYS A 258 -16.17 -16.47 -17.05
N ALA A 259 -15.61 -15.90 -18.10
CA ALA A 259 -14.54 -14.91 -17.97
C ALA A 259 -15.00 -13.67 -17.17
N PHE A 260 -16.20 -13.17 -17.45
CA PHE A 260 -16.79 -12.07 -16.71
C PHE A 260 -17.11 -12.44 -15.25
N SER A 261 -17.63 -13.66 -15.02
CA SER A 261 -17.87 -14.14 -13.65
C SER A 261 -16.58 -14.26 -12.84
N GLU A 262 -15.51 -14.83 -13.40
CA GLU A 262 -14.19 -14.90 -12.75
C GLU A 262 -13.61 -13.52 -12.48
N PHE A 263 -13.76 -12.58 -13.41
CA PHE A 263 -13.37 -11.18 -13.23
C PHE A 263 -14.15 -10.53 -12.09
N GLN A 264 -15.47 -10.72 -12.01
CA GLN A 264 -16.27 -10.20 -10.90
C GLN A 264 -15.89 -10.84 -9.56
N TYR A 265 -15.55 -12.14 -9.51
CA TYR A 265 -15.04 -12.79 -8.30
C TYR A 265 -13.73 -12.15 -7.82
N TRP A 266 -12.83 -11.85 -8.73
CA TRP A 266 -11.58 -11.15 -8.40
C TRP A 266 -11.84 -9.74 -7.84
N ILE A 267 -12.69 -8.95 -8.48
CA ILE A 267 -13.10 -7.63 -7.99
C ILE A 267 -13.73 -7.73 -6.60
N LYS A 268 -14.61 -8.71 -6.39
CA LYS A 268 -15.27 -8.95 -5.09
C LYS A 268 -14.27 -9.30 -3.98
N LYS A 269 -13.23 -10.08 -4.30
CA LYS A 269 -12.12 -10.35 -3.37
C LYS A 269 -11.29 -9.09 -3.08
N LEU A 270 -11.02 -8.26 -4.05
CA LEU A 270 -10.37 -6.96 -3.83
C LEU A 270 -11.23 -6.07 -2.91
N LYS A 271 -12.54 -6.04 -3.12
CA LYS A 271 -13.48 -5.32 -2.26
C LYS A 271 -13.42 -5.85 -0.81
N SER A 272 -13.40 -7.16 -0.60
CA SER A 272 -13.30 -7.74 0.74
C SER A 272 -11.98 -7.39 1.45
N ARG A 273 -10.94 -7.07 0.69
CA ARG A 273 -9.66 -6.54 1.18
C ARG A 273 -9.68 -5.00 1.39
N GLY A 274 -10.81 -4.34 1.12
CA GLY A 274 -10.98 -2.91 1.34
C GLY A 274 -10.71 -2.01 0.15
N ILE A 275 -10.65 -2.54 -1.07
CA ILE A 275 -10.70 -1.73 -2.29
C ILE A 275 -12.14 -1.24 -2.48
N ILE A 276 -12.30 0.06 -2.68
CA ILE A 276 -13.60 0.70 -2.90
C ILE A 276 -14.03 0.38 -4.32
N LEU A 277 -15.29 -0.05 -4.49
CA LEU A 277 -15.87 -0.22 -5.82
C LEU A 277 -16.86 0.93 -6.11
N ALA A 278 -16.76 1.49 -7.30
CA ALA A 278 -17.71 2.44 -7.86
C ALA A 278 -18.04 2.04 -9.31
N VAL A 279 -19.20 2.43 -9.77
CA VAL A 279 -19.67 2.22 -11.15
C VAL A 279 -19.72 3.55 -11.88
N CYS A 280 -19.22 3.58 -13.12
CA CYS A 280 -19.34 4.68 -14.05
C CYS A 280 -19.70 4.16 -15.44
N SER A 281 -20.97 4.17 -15.81
CA SER A 281 -21.45 3.60 -17.06
C SER A 281 -22.36 4.57 -17.83
N LYS A 282 -22.34 4.49 -19.15
CA LYS A 282 -23.29 5.19 -20.04
C LYS A 282 -24.55 4.35 -20.23
N ASN A 283 -25.47 4.48 -19.28
CA ASN A 283 -26.70 3.72 -19.23
C ASN A 283 -27.78 4.49 -18.45
N THR A 284 -29.03 4.10 -18.61
CA THR A 284 -30.09 4.51 -17.67
C THR A 284 -29.90 3.78 -16.34
N GLU A 285 -29.84 4.52 -15.23
CA GLU A 285 -29.47 3.96 -13.91
C GLU A 285 -30.32 2.78 -13.48
N SER A 286 -31.64 2.82 -13.71
CA SER A 286 -32.54 1.71 -13.37
C SER A 286 -32.23 0.44 -14.17
N VAL A 287 -31.93 0.57 -15.47
CA VAL A 287 -31.57 -0.54 -16.35
C VAL A 287 -30.21 -1.11 -15.96
N ALA A 288 -29.23 -0.25 -15.69
CA ALA A 288 -27.89 -0.67 -15.28
C ALA A 288 -27.86 -1.42 -13.92
N LYS A 289 -28.83 -1.18 -13.05
CA LYS A 289 -28.96 -1.86 -11.76
C LYS A 289 -29.67 -3.21 -11.85
N GLU A 290 -30.46 -3.41 -12.87
CA GLU A 290 -31.29 -4.60 -13.00
C GLU A 290 -30.50 -5.93 -12.96
N PRO A 291 -29.34 -6.10 -13.65
CA PRO A 291 -28.52 -7.30 -13.52
C PRO A 291 -28.08 -7.60 -12.10
N PHE A 292 -27.70 -6.58 -11.32
CA PHE A 292 -27.27 -6.75 -9.92
C PHE A 292 -28.40 -7.21 -8.98
N GLU A 293 -29.65 -6.95 -9.34
CA GLU A 293 -30.83 -7.28 -8.54
C GLU A 293 -31.50 -8.59 -8.96
N LYS A 294 -31.45 -8.91 -10.25
CA LYS A 294 -32.28 -9.97 -10.84
C LYS A 294 -31.53 -11.10 -11.54
N HIS A 295 -30.31 -10.85 -12.06
CA HIS A 295 -29.61 -11.90 -12.83
C HIS A 295 -29.05 -12.96 -11.87
N PRO A 296 -29.37 -14.26 -12.06
CA PRO A 296 -29.02 -15.32 -11.09
C PRO A 296 -27.51 -15.58 -11.01
N ASP A 297 -26.77 -15.37 -12.09
CA ASP A 297 -25.32 -15.59 -12.16
C ASP A 297 -24.48 -14.36 -11.82
N MET A 298 -25.12 -13.24 -11.45
CA MET A 298 -24.41 -12.03 -11.08
C MET A 298 -23.64 -12.22 -9.77
N VAL A 299 -22.31 -12.02 -9.79
CA VAL A 299 -21.43 -12.21 -8.63
C VAL A 299 -21.39 -10.97 -7.75
N LEU A 300 -21.31 -9.78 -8.36
CA LEU A 300 -21.39 -8.50 -7.65
C LEU A 300 -22.84 -8.15 -7.35
N SER A 301 -23.07 -7.52 -6.22
CA SER A 301 -24.37 -6.98 -5.79
C SER A 301 -24.28 -5.46 -5.62
N LEU A 302 -25.41 -4.76 -5.58
CA LEU A 302 -25.45 -3.32 -5.28
C LEU A 302 -24.82 -2.98 -3.93
N GLN A 303 -24.81 -3.92 -2.98
CA GLN A 303 -24.15 -3.76 -1.68
C GLN A 303 -22.63 -3.75 -1.76
N ASP A 304 -22.04 -4.24 -2.85
CA ASP A 304 -20.60 -4.17 -3.07
C ASP A 304 -20.15 -2.81 -3.61
N ILE A 305 -21.07 -2.01 -4.15
CA ILE A 305 -20.80 -0.74 -4.82
C ILE A 305 -20.99 0.43 -3.84
N SER A 306 -19.96 1.26 -3.70
CA SER A 306 -19.99 2.43 -2.82
C SER A 306 -20.64 3.65 -3.47
N VAL A 307 -20.42 3.85 -4.77
CA VAL A 307 -21.01 4.93 -5.57
C VAL A 307 -21.43 4.36 -6.91
N PHE A 308 -22.69 4.52 -7.28
CA PHE A 308 -23.23 4.08 -8.56
C PHE A 308 -23.62 5.30 -9.40
N ARG A 309 -23.01 5.44 -10.58
CA ARG A 309 -23.29 6.48 -11.57
C ARG A 309 -23.51 5.84 -12.94
N ALA A 310 -24.74 5.81 -13.36
CA ALA A 310 -25.12 5.41 -14.71
C ALA A 310 -26.02 6.51 -15.29
N ASN A 311 -25.53 7.19 -16.31
CA ASN A 311 -26.22 8.22 -17.05
C ASN A 311 -25.52 8.45 -18.39
N TRP A 312 -26.10 9.27 -19.26
CA TRP A 312 -25.58 9.56 -20.59
C TRP A 312 -24.57 10.73 -20.63
N GLU A 313 -24.18 11.26 -19.45
CA GLU A 313 -23.12 12.26 -19.36
C GLU A 313 -21.75 11.64 -19.65
N ASN A 314 -20.77 12.50 -19.91
CA ASN A 314 -19.43 12.01 -20.20
C ASN A 314 -18.79 11.36 -18.94
N LYS A 315 -18.00 10.30 -19.16
CA LYS A 315 -17.38 9.52 -18.07
C LYS A 315 -16.40 10.35 -17.22
N VAL A 316 -15.72 11.34 -17.80
CA VAL A 316 -14.78 12.22 -17.08
C VAL A 316 -15.49 12.98 -15.96
N ASP A 317 -16.64 13.56 -16.24
CA ASP A 317 -17.42 14.33 -15.26
C ASP A 317 -18.02 13.42 -14.19
N ASN A 318 -18.52 12.24 -14.59
CA ASN A 318 -18.99 11.22 -13.66
C ASN A 318 -17.88 10.73 -12.75
N ILE A 319 -16.67 10.48 -13.26
CA ILE A 319 -15.49 10.08 -12.47
C ILE A 319 -15.10 11.19 -11.48
N ARG A 320 -15.13 12.46 -11.90
CA ARG A 320 -14.89 13.60 -10.99
C ARG A 320 -15.95 13.70 -9.90
N GLN A 321 -17.21 13.42 -10.21
CA GLN A 321 -18.29 13.38 -9.21
C GLN A 321 -18.09 12.21 -8.21
N ILE A 322 -17.76 11.01 -8.71
CA ILE A 322 -17.44 9.84 -7.88
C ILE A 322 -16.27 10.18 -6.94
N GLN A 323 -15.20 10.76 -7.49
CA GLN A 323 -14.02 11.17 -6.71
C GLN A 323 -14.37 12.16 -5.60
N ARG A 324 -15.22 13.15 -5.87
CA ARG A 324 -15.68 14.11 -4.83
C ARG A 324 -16.44 13.43 -3.69
N VAL A 325 -17.25 12.42 -4.00
CA VAL A 325 -18.01 11.66 -2.98
C VAL A 325 -17.08 10.78 -2.14
N ILE A 326 -16.15 10.08 -2.80
CA ILE A 326 -15.18 9.18 -2.14
C ILE A 326 -14.07 9.98 -1.43
N ASN A 327 -13.74 11.16 -1.97
CA ASN A 327 -12.73 12.07 -1.42
C ASN A 327 -11.33 11.44 -1.28
N ILE A 328 -10.84 10.79 -2.35
CA ILE A 328 -9.47 10.27 -2.48
C ILE A 328 -8.79 10.88 -3.70
N GLY A 329 -7.44 10.85 -3.77
CA GLY A 329 -6.72 11.33 -4.95
C GLY A 329 -6.96 10.46 -6.17
N PHE A 330 -6.97 11.06 -7.37
CA PHE A 330 -7.11 10.33 -8.65
C PHE A 330 -6.00 9.30 -8.85
N ASP A 331 -4.80 9.56 -8.36
CA ASP A 331 -3.65 8.64 -8.39
C ASP A 331 -3.90 7.31 -7.65
N SER A 332 -4.89 7.27 -6.75
CA SER A 332 -5.30 6.07 -6.02
C SER A 332 -6.48 5.34 -6.67
N ILE A 333 -6.94 5.77 -7.86
CA ILE A 333 -8.08 5.21 -8.58
C ILE A 333 -7.58 4.42 -9.79
N VAL A 334 -8.24 3.29 -10.07
CA VAL A 334 -8.13 2.52 -11.31
C VAL A 334 -9.47 2.59 -12.01
N PHE A 335 -9.48 2.97 -13.27
CA PHE A 335 -10.67 2.96 -14.12
C PHE A 335 -10.57 1.80 -15.11
N LEU A 336 -11.54 0.90 -15.09
CA LEU A 336 -11.62 -0.28 -15.96
C LEU A 336 -12.79 -0.11 -16.93
N ASP A 337 -12.49 -0.19 -18.21
CA ASP A 337 -13.42 0.04 -19.30
C ASP A 337 -12.90 -0.70 -20.55
N ASP A 338 -13.75 -1.42 -21.28
CA ASP A 338 -13.38 -2.15 -22.50
C ASP A 338 -13.17 -1.20 -23.69
N ASN A 339 -13.86 -0.05 -23.72
CA ASN A 339 -13.87 0.86 -24.83
C ASN A 339 -12.60 1.75 -24.90
N PRO A 340 -11.74 1.59 -25.93
CA PRO A 340 -10.51 2.40 -26.06
C PRO A 340 -10.76 3.91 -26.13
N PHE A 341 -11.88 4.34 -26.74
CA PHE A 341 -12.23 5.75 -26.85
C PHE A 341 -12.50 6.36 -25.46
N GLU A 342 -13.31 5.70 -24.63
CA GLU A 342 -13.59 6.15 -23.26
C GLU A 342 -12.32 6.16 -22.39
N ARG A 343 -11.48 5.12 -22.51
CA ARG A 343 -10.18 5.08 -21.83
C ARG A 343 -9.29 6.25 -22.18
N ASN A 344 -9.18 6.58 -23.48
CA ASN A 344 -8.33 7.67 -23.97
C ASN A 344 -8.82 9.03 -23.48
N ILE A 345 -10.13 9.30 -23.55
CA ILE A 345 -10.71 10.54 -23.04
C ILE A 345 -10.41 10.70 -21.54
N VAL A 346 -10.56 9.63 -20.75
CA VAL A 346 -10.27 9.68 -19.30
C VAL A 346 -8.79 9.93 -19.05
N LYS A 347 -7.87 9.28 -19.78
CA LYS A 347 -6.41 9.49 -19.65
C LYS A 347 -6.00 10.93 -19.97
N GLU A 348 -6.56 11.51 -21.03
CA GLU A 348 -6.22 12.87 -21.45
C GLU A 348 -6.72 13.93 -20.45
N ASN A 349 -7.93 13.73 -19.89
CA ASN A 349 -8.57 14.71 -19.01
C ASN A 349 -8.28 14.52 -17.52
N ILE A 350 -7.81 13.34 -17.09
CA ILE A 350 -7.44 13.00 -15.72
C ILE A 350 -6.14 12.19 -15.75
N PRO A 351 -4.99 12.80 -16.02
CA PRO A 351 -3.72 12.08 -16.23
C PRO A 351 -3.25 11.28 -15.01
N GLU A 352 -3.72 11.61 -13.80
CA GLU A 352 -3.32 10.94 -12.57
C GLU A 352 -4.03 9.59 -12.37
N ILE A 353 -5.18 9.36 -13.03
CA ILE A 353 -5.92 8.11 -12.89
C ILE A 353 -5.22 6.97 -13.63
N CYS A 354 -5.21 5.79 -13.02
CA CYS A 354 -4.70 4.60 -13.69
C CYS A 354 -5.79 4.01 -14.59
N VAL A 355 -5.52 3.94 -15.89
CA VAL A 355 -6.45 3.36 -16.88
C VAL A 355 -5.74 2.25 -17.65
N PRO A 356 -5.85 0.98 -17.19
CA PRO A 356 -5.27 -0.17 -17.89
C PRO A 356 -5.87 -0.35 -19.30
N GLU A 357 -5.04 -0.85 -20.23
CA GLU A 357 -5.50 -1.23 -21.56
C GLU A 357 -6.04 -2.66 -21.49
N LEU A 358 -7.32 -2.83 -21.17
CA LEU A 358 -7.92 -4.16 -21.14
C LEU A 358 -7.77 -4.84 -22.50
N PRO A 359 -7.41 -6.15 -22.54
CA PRO A 359 -7.40 -6.93 -23.77
C PRO A 359 -8.77 -6.93 -24.45
N GLU A 360 -8.81 -7.15 -25.78
CA GLU A 360 -10.08 -7.29 -26.50
C GLU A 360 -10.86 -8.55 -26.06
N ASP A 361 -10.13 -9.64 -25.78
CA ASP A 361 -10.73 -10.88 -25.29
C ASP A 361 -10.83 -10.86 -23.76
N PRO A 362 -12.04 -10.88 -23.18
CA PRO A 362 -12.25 -10.88 -21.74
C PRO A 362 -11.61 -12.09 -21.00
N ALA A 363 -11.36 -13.18 -21.69
CA ALA A 363 -10.65 -14.34 -21.13
C ALA A 363 -9.23 -13.98 -20.65
N ASN A 364 -8.63 -12.91 -21.19
CA ASN A 364 -7.30 -12.43 -20.84
C ASN A 364 -7.30 -11.30 -19.80
N TYR A 365 -8.46 -10.83 -19.32
CA TYR A 365 -8.54 -9.71 -18.36
C TYR A 365 -7.76 -9.99 -17.08
N LEU A 366 -7.97 -11.16 -16.49
CA LEU A 366 -7.37 -11.50 -15.20
C LEU A 366 -5.85 -11.62 -15.28
N GLU A 367 -5.33 -12.37 -16.25
CA GLU A 367 -3.88 -12.54 -16.41
C GLU A 367 -3.18 -11.20 -16.64
N TYR A 368 -3.77 -10.35 -17.47
CA TYR A 368 -3.26 -8.99 -17.72
C TYR A 368 -3.26 -8.14 -16.44
N LEU A 369 -4.35 -8.16 -15.66
CA LEU A 369 -4.47 -7.40 -14.42
C LEU A 369 -3.57 -7.95 -13.30
N TYR A 370 -3.34 -9.27 -13.27
CA TYR A 370 -2.36 -9.90 -12.36
C TYR A 370 -0.93 -9.44 -12.69
N GLU A 371 -0.58 -9.36 -13.97
CA GLU A 371 0.74 -8.86 -14.37
C GLU A 371 1.00 -7.40 -13.98
N LEU A 372 -0.03 -6.57 -14.02
CA LEU A 372 0.07 -5.15 -13.64
C LEU A 372 0.26 -4.94 -12.13
N ASN A 373 -0.11 -5.90 -11.29
CA ASN A 373 0.01 -5.86 -9.82
C ASN A 373 -0.45 -4.54 -9.17
N LEU A 374 -1.54 -3.94 -9.68
CA LEU A 374 -1.98 -2.59 -9.32
C LEU A 374 -2.37 -2.42 -7.85
N PHE A 375 -2.71 -3.52 -7.18
CA PHE A 375 -3.26 -3.52 -5.83
C PHE A 375 -2.30 -4.11 -4.80
N GLU A 376 -1.00 -3.95 -4.98
CA GLU A 376 0.00 -4.36 -3.98
C GLU A 376 -0.31 -3.74 -2.62
N THR A 377 -0.08 -4.48 -1.54
CA THR A 377 -0.32 -4.01 -0.18
C THR A 377 0.66 -4.62 0.81
N VAL A 378 0.99 -3.84 1.83
CA VAL A 378 1.88 -4.26 2.94
C VAL A 378 1.14 -4.35 4.27
N SER A 379 -0.17 -4.12 4.27
CA SER A 379 -1.00 -4.21 5.48
C SER A 379 -2.44 -4.55 5.15
N PHE A 380 -3.08 -5.31 6.02
CA PHE A 380 -4.51 -5.62 5.97
C PHE A 380 -5.07 -5.67 7.40
N SER A 381 -6.26 -5.13 7.61
CA SER A 381 -6.92 -5.12 8.92
C SER A 381 -8.43 -5.36 8.79
N ASN A 382 -9.08 -5.71 9.90
CA ASN A 382 -10.55 -5.90 9.95
C ASN A 382 -11.33 -4.65 9.54
N GLU A 383 -10.80 -3.45 9.76
CA GLU A 383 -11.45 -2.22 9.31
C GLU A 383 -11.44 -2.05 7.78
N ASP A 384 -10.56 -2.74 7.07
CA ASP A 384 -10.59 -2.76 5.61
C ASP A 384 -11.82 -3.49 5.09
N VAL A 385 -12.27 -4.53 5.78
CA VAL A 385 -13.49 -5.28 5.44
C VAL A 385 -14.71 -4.36 5.49
N GLU A 386 -14.80 -3.46 6.48
CA GLU A 386 -15.92 -2.54 6.65
C GLU A 386 -15.83 -1.29 5.75
N ARG A 387 -14.77 -1.15 4.98
CA ARG A 387 -14.49 0.08 4.21
C ARG A 387 -15.61 0.44 3.22
N THR A 388 -16.13 -0.52 2.49
CA THR A 388 -17.24 -0.29 1.54
C THR A 388 -18.44 0.35 2.23
N LYS A 389 -18.84 -0.18 3.38
CA LYS A 389 -19.95 0.33 4.19
C LYS A 389 -19.71 1.79 4.64
N LEU A 390 -18.49 2.10 5.07
CA LEU A 390 -18.11 3.46 5.46
C LEU A 390 -18.22 4.45 4.30
N TYR A 391 -17.86 4.04 3.08
CA TYR A 391 -17.97 4.89 1.89
C TYR A 391 -19.41 4.98 1.36
N GLN A 392 -20.25 3.96 1.53
CA GLN A 392 -21.68 4.04 1.27
C GLN A 392 -22.36 5.05 2.22
N ILE A 393 -21.98 5.03 3.49
CA ILE A 393 -22.41 6.03 4.47
C ILE A 393 -21.96 7.42 4.05
N GLN A 394 -20.74 7.57 3.57
CA GLN A 394 -20.22 8.84 3.06
C GLN A 394 -21.02 9.33 1.84
N ALA A 395 -21.37 8.44 0.92
CA ALA A 395 -22.20 8.78 -0.24
C ALA A 395 -23.62 9.25 0.18
N LYS A 396 -24.24 8.57 1.17
CA LYS A 396 -25.53 9.01 1.76
C LYS A 396 -25.41 10.38 2.39
N ARG A 397 -24.34 10.62 3.14
CA ARG A 397 -24.05 11.90 3.81
C ARG A 397 -23.87 13.04 2.79
N ALA A 398 -23.14 12.80 1.69
CA ALA A 398 -22.95 13.77 0.61
C ALA A 398 -24.28 14.17 -0.05
N LYS A 399 -25.21 13.21 -0.29
CA LYS A 399 -26.55 13.50 -0.81
C LYS A 399 -27.39 14.36 0.14
N ILE A 400 -27.26 14.14 1.45
CA ILE A 400 -28.00 14.92 2.43
C ILE A 400 -27.45 16.32 2.58
N LEU A 401 -26.10 16.48 2.55
CA LEU A 401 -25.46 17.79 2.60
C LEU A 401 -25.98 18.73 1.51
N GLN A 402 -26.24 18.23 0.29
CA GLN A 402 -26.79 19.02 -0.82
C GLN A 402 -28.15 19.65 -0.54
N LYS A 403 -28.89 19.18 0.48
CA LYS A 403 -30.19 19.74 0.89
C LYS A 403 -30.08 20.91 1.87
N PHE A 404 -28.89 21.20 2.37
CA PHE A 404 -28.62 22.29 3.31
C PHE A 404 -28.00 23.48 2.57
N THR A 405 -28.46 24.67 2.91
CA THR A 405 -27.90 25.93 2.40
C THR A 405 -26.69 26.41 3.21
N ASN A 406 -26.53 25.91 4.45
CA ASN A 406 -25.45 26.26 5.37
C ASN A 406 -24.78 25.01 5.92
N GLU A 407 -23.47 24.89 5.72
CA GLU A 407 -22.66 23.75 6.19
C GLU A 407 -22.67 23.61 7.71
N ASN A 408 -22.67 24.72 8.47
CA ASN A 408 -22.71 24.65 9.93
C ASN A 408 -24.01 24.04 10.46
N ASP A 409 -25.13 24.30 9.81
CA ASP A 409 -26.41 23.73 10.23
C ASP A 409 -26.46 22.21 9.93
N PHE A 410 -25.88 21.80 8.84
CA PHE A 410 -25.66 20.37 8.58
C PHE A 410 -24.77 19.72 9.65
N LEU A 411 -23.63 20.33 10.00
CA LEU A 411 -22.69 19.79 10.99
C LEU A 411 -23.34 19.61 12.38
N LYS A 412 -24.19 20.54 12.81
CA LYS A 412 -24.97 20.41 14.05
C LYS A 412 -25.87 19.19 14.05
N THR A 413 -26.48 18.84 12.91
CA THR A 413 -27.37 17.69 12.79
C THR A 413 -26.66 16.34 12.86
N LEU A 414 -25.33 16.32 12.76
CA LEU A 414 -24.54 15.09 12.77
C LEU A 414 -24.42 14.47 14.16
N ASN A 415 -24.62 15.25 15.25
CA ASN A 415 -24.45 14.79 16.63
C ASN A 415 -23.10 14.07 16.85
N MET A 416 -22.02 14.71 16.42
CA MET A 416 -20.69 14.09 16.41
C MET A 416 -20.12 13.92 17.82
N VAL A 417 -19.53 12.73 18.07
CA VAL A 417 -18.86 12.38 19.31
C VAL A 417 -17.48 11.81 18.98
N SER A 418 -16.46 12.24 19.71
CA SER A 418 -15.08 11.76 19.56
C SER A 418 -14.54 11.23 20.88
N ASP A 419 -13.96 10.03 20.85
CA ASP A 419 -13.15 9.48 21.94
C ASP A 419 -11.68 9.79 21.68
N VAL A 420 -10.95 10.12 22.75
CA VAL A 420 -9.54 10.54 22.72
C VAL A 420 -8.75 9.64 23.64
N GLN A 421 -7.85 8.85 23.07
CA GLN A 421 -7.07 7.87 23.78
C GLN A 421 -5.56 8.01 23.49
N PRO A 422 -4.68 7.71 24.45
CA PRO A 422 -3.26 7.53 24.17
C PRO A 422 -3.06 6.27 23.30
N PHE A 423 -1.86 6.12 22.76
CA PHE A 423 -1.50 4.89 22.05
C PHE A 423 -1.45 3.70 23.02
N ASN A 424 -1.94 2.57 22.56
CA ASN A 424 -1.98 1.31 23.32
C ASN A 424 -1.92 0.12 22.35
N LYS A 425 -1.80 -1.10 22.88
CA LYS A 425 -1.68 -2.32 22.09
C LYS A 425 -2.86 -2.56 21.11
N PHE A 426 -4.05 -2.07 21.44
CA PHE A 426 -5.26 -2.28 20.61
C PHE A 426 -5.32 -1.32 19.42
N ASN A 427 -4.89 -0.06 19.60
CA ASN A 427 -4.96 0.95 18.54
C ASN A 427 -3.67 1.02 17.69
N THR A 428 -2.54 0.46 18.15
CA THR A 428 -1.24 0.45 17.45
C THR A 428 -1.31 -0.04 16.01
N PRO A 429 -1.90 -1.21 15.68
CA PRO A 429 -1.94 -1.69 14.30
C PRO A 429 -2.69 -0.72 13.39
N ARG A 430 -3.79 -0.14 13.91
CA ARG A 430 -4.59 0.81 13.15
C ARG A 430 -3.89 2.14 12.94
N ILE A 431 -3.16 2.63 13.92
CA ILE A 431 -2.37 3.88 13.83
C ILE A 431 -1.29 3.71 12.76
N ALA A 432 -0.54 2.62 12.80
CA ALA A 432 0.47 2.29 11.79
C ALA A 432 -0.16 2.24 10.38
N GLN A 433 -1.25 1.51 10.22
CA GLN A 433 -1.97 1.42 8.95
C GLN A 433 -2.49 2.79 8.46
N LEU A 434 -3.07 3.60 9.34
CA LEU A 434 -3.59 4.92 8.98
C LEU A 434 -2.45 5.85 8.53
N SER A 435 -1.26 5.77 9.15
CA SER A 435 -0.06 6.51 8.71
C SER A 435 0.33 6.16 7.27
N GLN A 436 0.23 4.89 6.88
CA GLN A 436 0.51 4.42 5.52
C GLN A 436 -0.51 4.95 4.50
N ARG A 437 -1.76 5.13 4.91
CA ARG A 437 -2.89 5.44 4.03
C ARG A 437 -3.27 6.92 3.94
N SER A 438 -2.81 7.76 4.89
CA SER A 438 -3.09 9.20 4.91
C SER A 438 -2.06 9.97 4.09
N ASN A 439 -2.45 10.42 2.90
CA ASN A 439 -1.59 11.17 1.99
C ASN A 439 -1.98 12.64 1.89
N GLN A 440 -3.30 12.94 1.86
CA GLN A 440 -3.81 14.29 1.63
C GLN A 440 -3.74 15.13 2.89
N PHE A 441 -4.21 14.59 4.03
CA PHE A 441 -4.09 15.24 5.32
C PHE A 441 -2.99 14.54 6.14
N ASN A 442 -1.75 14.93 5.88
CA ASN A 442 -0.58 14.52 6.64
C ASN A 442 0.49 15.61 6.53
N LEU A 443 0.77 16.27 7.65
CA LEU A 443 1.57 17.50 7.65
C LEU A 443 3.06 17.25 7.35
N ARG A 444 3.61 16.10 7.74
CA ARG A 444 5.03 15.74 7.53
C ARG A 444 5.23 14.46 6.74
N THR A 445 4.16 13.75 6.47
CA THR A 445 4.13 12.51 5.65
C THR A 445 5.05 11.39 6.18
N ILE A 446 5.25 11.33 7.50
CA ILE A 446 5.97 10.25 8.15
C ILE A 446 5.13 8.98 8.13
N ARG A 447 5.77 7.84 7.86
CA ARG A 447 5.14 6.51 7.82
C ARG A 447 5.69 5.66 8.94
N TYR A 448 4.81 5.08 9.71
CA TYR A 448 5.15 4.28 10.88
C TYR A 448 4.82 2.82 10.65
N THR A 449 5.67 1.95 11.16
CA THR A 449 5.38 0.53 11.37
C THR A 449 4.71 0.35 12.73
N GLU A 450 4.16 -0.82 13.00
CA GLU A 450 3.61 -1.11 14.33
C GLU A 450 4.69 -1.03 15.41
N SER A 451 5.91 -1.46 15.11
CA SER A 451 7.03 -1.39 16.04
C SER A 451 7.44 0.07 16.36
N ASP A 452 7.37 0.97 15.36
CA ASP A 452 7.59 2.41 15.61
C ASP A 452 6.54 2.98 16.55
N ILE A 453 5.26 2.64 16.32
CA ILE A 453 4.17 3.11 17.17
C ILE A 453 4.28 2.55 18.58
N GLN A 454 4.68 1.29 18.75
CA GLN A 454 4.92 0.69 20.08
C GLN A 454 6.05 1.41 20.82
N ARG A 455 7.17 1.70 20.14
CA ARG A 455 8.29 2.44 20.72
C ARG A 455 7.87 3.86 21.14
N ILE A 456 7.11 4.56 20.30
CA ILE A 456 6.57 5.88 20.61
C ILE A 456 5.62 5.82 21.80
N ALA A 457 4.75 4.81 21.85
CA ALA A 457 3.77 4.64 22.94
C ALA A 457 4.39 4.40 24.32
N THR A 458 5.60 3.85 24.37
CA THR A 458 6.30 3.51 25.61
C THR A 458 7.36 4.54 26.02
N SER A 459 7.62 5.56 25.20
CA SER A 459 8.65 6.56 25.45
C SER A 459 8.07 7.79 26.15
N ASP A 460 8.71 8.22 27.23
CA ASP A 460 8.35 9.43 27.98
C ASP A 460 8.59 10.75 27.21
N ASN A 461 9.33 10.68 26.11
CA ASN A 461 9.61 11.86 25.27
C ASN A 461 8.43 12.28 24.40
N TYR A 462 7.42 11.43 24.29
CA TYR A 462 6.25 11.67 23.42
C TYR A 462 4.96 11.82 24.22
N VAL A 463 4.05 12.61 23.66
CA VAL A 463 2.63 12.61 24.04
C VAL A 463 1.83 12.18 22.82
N THR A 464 0.97 11.21 23.00
CA THR A 464 0.27 10.56 21.88
C THR A 464 -1.24 10.67 22.03
N PHE A 465 -1.90 11.00 20.93
CA PHE A 465 -3.36 11.03 20.84
C PHE A 465 -3.85 10.30 19.62
N SER A 466 -4.81 9.40 19.84
CA SER A 466 -5.62 8.79 18.80
C SER A 466 -7.08 9.20 19.00
N TYR A 467 -7.75 9.56 17.91
CA TYR A 467 -9.12 10.05 17.94
C TYR A 467 -10.03 9.17 17.08
N THR A 468 -11.19 8.83 17.63
CA THR A 468 -12.29 8.25 16.87
C THR A 468 -13.32 9.32 16.51
N LEU A 469 -14.24 9.02 15.62
CA LEU A 469 -15.39 9.88 15.36
C LEU A 469 -16.62 9.04 15.05
N GLU A 470 -17.66 9.24 15.84
CA GLU A 470 -18.99 8.70 15.61
C GLU A 470 -19.96 9.84 15.27
N ASP A 471 -20.91 9.59 14.38
CA ASP A 471 -22.00 10.52 14.07
C ASP A 471 -23.31 9.75 13.86
N ARG A 472 -24.45 10.45 13.64
CA ARG A 472 -25.78 9.83 13.46
C ARG A 472 -25.86 8.77 12.36
N PHE A 473 -24.88 8.70 11.46
CA PHE A 473 -24.82 7.72 10.37
C PHE A 473 -23.98 6.49 10.73
N GLY A 474 -23.18 6.55 11.79
CA GLY A 474 -22.39 5.46 12.32
C GLY A 474 -20.98 5.84 12.77
N ASP A 475 -20.26 4.82 13.24
CA ASP A 475 -18.87 4.94 13.69
C ASP A 475 -17.93 4.99 12.49
N ASN A 476 -17.03 5.99 12.47
CA ASN A 476 -15.96 6.12 11.47
C ASN A 476 -14.65 5.48 11.93
N GLY A 477 -14.61 4.89 13.14
CA GLY A 477 -13.43 4.29 13.75
C GLY A 477 -12.35 5.31 14.10
N LEU A 478 -11.11 4.84 14.19
CA LEU A 478 -9.95 5.70 14.43
C LEU A 478 -9.65 6.52 13.17
N ILE A 479 -9.74 7.86 13.31
CA ILE A 479 -9.72 8.79 12.17
C ILE A 479 -8.56 9.79 12.20
N CYS A 480 -7.97 10.04 13.34
CA CYS A 480 -6.87 10.99 13.46
C CYS A 480 -5.84 10.52 14.47
N VAL A 481 -4.59 10.90 14.22
CA VAL A 481 -3.44 10.63 15.09
C VAL A 481 -2.59 11.88 15.21
N ILE A 482 -2.18 12.14 16.46
CA ILE A 482 -1.24 13.21 16.79
C ILE A 482 -0.15 12.64 17.68
N ILE A 483 1.10 12.95 17.34
CA ILE A 483 2.30 12.66 18.13
C ILE A 483 2.97 14.01 18.42
N LEU A 484 3.16 14.29 19.69
CA LEU A 484 3.85 15.49 20.14
C LEU A 484 5.18 15.08 20.78
N ASP A 485 6.27 15.70 20.35
CA ASP A 485 7.57 15.59 20.99
C ASP A 485 7.66 16.62 22.13
N LYS A 486 8.16 16.22 23.28
CA LYS A 486 8.54 17.15 24.35
C LYS A 486 9.94 17.70 24.01
N GLU A 487 10.00 18.86 23.32
CA GLU A 487 11.29 19.47 22.95
C GLU A 487 12.06 19.97 24.18
N ASP A 488 11.32 20.54 25.12
CA ASP A 488 11.82 21.04 26.40
C ASP A 488 10.68 21.07 27.44
N GLU A 489 10.94 21.56 28.66
CA GLU A 489 9.95 21.62 29.74
C GLU A 489 8.75 22.55 29.44
N LYS A 490 8.83 23.42 28.43
CA LYS A 490 7.85 24.46 28.11
C LYS A 490 7.29 24.37 26.68
N SER A 491 7.86 23.52 25.83
CA SER A 491 7.54 23.45 24.40
C SER A 491 7.17 22.06 23.95
N LEU A 492 6.07 21.97 23.22
CA LEU A 492 5.65 20.76 22.50
C LEU A 492 5.86 20.97 20.99
N PHE A 493 6.35 19.96 20.30
CA PHE A 493 6.46 19.94 18.85
C PHE A 493 5.50 18.92 18.25
N ILE A 494 4.64 19.34 17.32
CA ILE A 494 3.75 18.45 16.58
C ILE A 494 4.58 17.66 15.56
N ASN A 495 5.11 16.53 15.99
CA ASN A 495 5.89 15.62 15.16
C ASN A 495 5.02 15.02 14.06
N THR A 496 3.81 14.62 14.42
CA THR A 496 2.90 13.98 13.49
C THR A 496 1.48 14.48 13.71
N TRP A 497 0.83 14.85 12.61
CA TRP A 497 -0.60 15.08 12.54
C TRP A 497 -1.11 14.58 11.20
N PHE A 498 -1.86 13.50 11.21
CA PHE A 498 -2.56 13.00 10.03
C PHE A 498 -3.99 12.62 10.35
N MET A 499 -4.84 12.70 9.34
CA MET A 499 -6.27 12.45 9.48
C MET A 499 -6.81 11.69 8.25
N SER A 500 -7.82 10.86 8.49
CA SER A 500 -8.56 10.16 7.44
C SER A 500 -9.31 11.16 6.54
N CYS A 501 -9.23 10.99 5.22
CA CYS A 501 -9.96 11.84 4.28
C CYS A 501 -11.50 11.75 4.43
N ARG A 502 -12.03 10.70 5.08
CA ARG A 502 -13.46 10.52 5.32
C ARG A 502 -14.08 11.56 6.26
N VAL A 503 -13.28 12.19 7.11
CA VAL A 503 -13.76 13.12 8.15
C VAL A 503 -13.34 14.57 7.94
N LEU A 504 -12.75 14.85 6.81
CA LEU A 504 -12.36 16.21 6.44
C LEU A 504 -13.59 17.13 6.36
N LYS A 505 -13.41 18.43 6.63
CA LYS A 505 -14.46 19.46 6.66
C LYS A 505 -15.57 19.21 7.69
N ARG A 506 -15.27 18.52 8.79
CA ARG A 506 -16.24 18.29 9.90
C ARG A 506 -15.88 19.07 11.17
N GLY A 507 -14.88 19.95 11.11
CA GLY A 507 -14.42 20.73 12.27
C GLY A 507 -13.53 19.93 13.22
N MET A 508 -13.04 18.75 12.79
CA MET A 508 -12.09 17.95 13.58
C MET A 508 -10.83 18.73 13.89
N GLU A 509 -10.33 19.52 12.96
CA GLU A 509 -9.10 20.31 13.10
C GLU A 509 -9.16 21.24 14.32
N ASN A 510 -10.30 21.90 14.52
CA ASN A 510 -10.53 22.76 15.67
C ASN A 510 -10.65 21.94 16.97
N PHE A 511 -11.37 20.84 16.96
CA PHE A 511 -11.53 19.96 18.11
C PHE A 511 -10.18 19.37 18.57
N LEU A 512 -9.36 18.94 17.61
CA LEU A 512 -8.04 18.38 17.86
C LEU A 512 -7.10 19.43 18.48
N LEU A 513 -7.07 20.65 17.93
CA LEU A 513 -6.23 21.72 18.49
C LEU A 513 -6.68 22.11 19.89
N ASN A 514 -7.99 22.22 20.16
CA ASN A 514 -8.51 22.47 21.51
C ASN A 514 -8.00 21.39 22.48
N SER A 515 -8.03 20.11 22.09
CA SER A 515 -7.54 18.99 22.92
C SER A 515 -6.03 19.08 23.20
N ILE A 516 -5.23 19.47 22.20
CA ILE A 516 -3.77 19.64 22.36
C ILE A 516 -3.46 20.82 23.31
N VAL A 517 -4.16 21.95 23.13
CA VAL A 517 -3.95 23.13 23.96
C VAL A 517 -4.40 22.90 25.39
N ASP A 518 -5.50 22.19 25.61
CA ASP A 518 -5.94 21.79 26.95
C ASP A 518 -4.91 20.91 27.66
N PHE A 519 -4.32 19.96 26.93
CA PHE A 519 -3.23 19.17 27.46
C PHE A 519 -2.01 20.03 27.81
N ALA A 520 -1.62 20.92 26.91
CA ALA A 520 -0.48 21.84 27.13
C ALA A 520 -0.68 22.72 28.36
N LYS A 521 -1.87 23.34 28.53
CA LYS A 521 -2.23 24.15 29.70
C LYS A 521 -2.13 23.35 31.00
N LYS A 522 -2.70 22.11 31.01
CA LYS A 522 -2.72 21.25 32.21
C LYS A 522 -1.33 20.76 32.65
N ASN A 523 -0.38 20.67 31.71
CA ASN A 523 0.97 20.18 31.96
C ASN A 523 2.04 21.28 31.95
N GLY A 524 1.65 22.58 31.94
CA GLY A 524 2.59 23.70 32.09
C GLY A 524 3.36 24.07 30.81
N PHE A 525 3.01 23.51 29.65
CA PHE A 525 3.62 23.94 28.39
C PHE A 525 3.07 25.29 27.94
N ILE A 526 3.94 26.15 27.45
CA ILE A 526 3.59 27.52 27.05
C ILE A 526 3.59 27.72 25.54
N LYS A 527 4.23 26.81 24.77
CA LYS A 527 4.34 26.87 23.31
C LYS A 527 4.02 25.55 22.66
N ILE A 528 3.36 25.62 21.51
CA ILE A 528 3.16 24.47 20.60
C ILE A 528 3.76 24.86 19.26
N LYS A 529 4.70 24.07 18.78
CA LYS A 529 5.36 24.23 17.49
C LYS A 529 4.89 23.17 16.51
N GLY A 530 4.99 23.44 15.22
CA GLY A 530 4.68 22.49 14.17
C GLY A 530 5.43 22.81 12.88
N GLU A 531 5.45 21.84 11.99
CA GLU A 531 6.11 21.93 10.70
C GLU A 531 5.21 21.37 9.60
N TYR A 532 5.25 22.01 8.43
CA TYR A 532 4.63 21.48 7.23
C TYR A 532 5.72 21.15 6.20
N ILE A 533 5.79 19.88 5.81
CA ILE A 533 6.69 19.41 4.76
C ILE A 533 5.86 19.15 3.50
N PRO A 534 6.03 19.98 2.45
CA PRO A 534 5.22 19.86 1.23
C PRO A 534 5.52 18.57 0.48
N THR A 535 4.48 17.97 -0.07
CA THR A 535 4.55 16.83 -0.99
C THR A 535 3.55 17.04 -2.14
N ALA A 536 3.67 16.28 -3.21
CA ALA A 536 2.71 16.34 -4.32
C ALA A 536 1.25 16.05 -3.90
N LYS A 537 1.03 15.45 -2.71
CA LYS A 537 -0.29 14.96 -2.29
C LYS A 537 -0.91 15.72 -1.13
N ASN A 538 -0.15 16.50 -0.36
CA ASN A 538 -0.63 17.13 0.87
C ASN A 538 -0.84 18.65 0.75
N ASN A 539 -0.92 19.17 -0.46
CA ASN A 539 -1.10 20.62 -0.68
C ASN A 539 -2.36 21.19 0.01
N MET A 540 -3.38 20.37 0.24
CA MET A 540 -4.61 20.80 0.93
C MET A 540 -4.36 21.24 2.39
N VAL A 541 -3.26 20.83 3.02
CA VAL A 541 -2.90 21.18 4.40
C VAL A 541 -1.78 22.22 4.46
N ARG A 542 -1.42 22.86 3.34
CA ARG A 542 -0.36 23.86 3.24
C ARG A 542 -0.54 25.00 4.24
N ASP A 543 -1.75 25.51 4.35
CA ASP A 543 -2.06 26.66 5.20
C ASP A 543 -2.73 26.24 6.53
N HIS A 544 -2.68 24.94 6.87
CA HIS A 544 -3.35 24.38 8.03
C HIS A 544 -2.99 25.08 9.33
N TYR A 545 -1.71 25.24 9.63
CA TYR A 545 -1.26 25.92 10.84
C TYR A 545 -1.68 27.39 10.87
N LEU A 546 -1.59 28.10 9.74
CA LEU A 546 -2.03 29.51 9.65
C LEU A 546 -3.54 29.64 9.91
N ASN A 547 -4.34 28.74 9.33
CA ASN A 547 -5.78 28.69 9.52
C ASN A 547 -6.16 28.40 10.98
N LEU A 548 -5.31 27.70 11.70
CA LEU A 548 -5.47 27.40 13.12
C LEU A 548 -4.88 28.49 14.05
N GLY A 549 -4.32 29.57 13.50
CA GLY A 549 -3.85 30.71 14.26
C GLY A 549 -2.40 30.61 14.74
N PHE A 550 -1.62 29.67 14.23
CA PHE A 550 -0.19 29.62 14.43
C PHE A 550 0.48 30.77 13.66
N LYS A 551 1.57 31.29 14.21
CA LYS A 551 2.43 32.26 13.53
C LYS A 551 3.59 31.54 12.88
N LYS A 552 3.89 31.88 11.62
CA LYS A 552 5.02 31.31 10.89
C LYS A 552 6.32 31.97 11.35
N ASP A 553 7.31 31.16 11.69
CA ASP A 553 8.67 31.58 12.04
C ASP A 553 9.66 30.72 11.24
N GLN A 554 10.25 31.27 10.19
CA GLN A 554 11.11 30.56 9.23
C GLN A 554 10.42 29.33 8.65
N SER A 555 10.89 28.11 8.99
CA SER A 555 10.35 26.83 8.55
C SER A 555 9.27 26.27 9.49
N HIS A 556 9.09 26.83 10.67
CA HIS A 556 8.20 26.35 11.71
C HIS A 556 6.98 27.24 11.91
N TYR A 557 6.00 26.72 12.59
CA TYR A 557 4.79 27.43 13.01
C TYR A 557 4.68 27.35 14.53
N THR A 558 4.38 28.47 15.20
CA THR A 558 4.33 28.56 16.66
C THR A 558 2.99 29.09 17.13
N LEU A 559 2.42 28.47 18.18
CA LEU A 559 1.24 28.89 18.89
C LEU A 559 1.59 29.15 20.37
N GLU A 560 1.27 30.33 20.88
CA GLU A 560 1.40 30.67 22.30
C GLU A 560 0.15 30.22 23.05
N VAL A 561 0.29 29.25 23.96
CA VAL A 561 -0.81 28.61 24.70
C VAL A 561 -1.65 29.59 25.50
N LYS A 562 -1.00 30.61 26.12
CA LYS A 562 -1.68 31.64 26.94
C LYS A 562 -2.67 32.49 26.15
N ASN A 563 -2.44 32.66 24.84
CA ASN A 563 -3.24 33.53 23.98
C ASN A 563 -4.33 32.78 23.24
N TYR A 564 -4.41 31.45 23.43
CA TYR A 564 -5.34 30.64 22.71
C TYR A 564 -6.76 30.68 23.30
N GLN A 565 -7.72 30.91 22.42
CA GLN A 565 -9.15 30.77 22.70
C GLN A 565 -9.70 29.56 21.98
N ASP A 566 -10.55 28.83 22.67
CA ASP A 566 -11.15 27.60 22.12
C ASP A 566 -11.88 27.88 20.80
N ARG A 567 -11.59 27.08 19.82
CA ARG A 567 -12.17 27.20 18.49
C ARG A 567 -13.50 26.46 18.42
N LYS A 568 -14.47 27.11 17.81
CA LYS A 568 -15.81 26.54 17.65
C LYS A 568 -15.78 25.26 16.81
N ASN A 569 -16.41 24.24 17.30
CA ASN A 569 -16.67 22.97 16.60
C ASN A 569 -18.02 22.40 17.09
N TYR A 570 -18.46 21.29 16.48
CA TYR A 570 -19.73 20.62 16.79
C TYR A 570 -19.49 19.17 17.21
N ILE A 571 -18.36 18.89 17.85
CA ILE A 571 -17.95 17.55 18.28
C ILE A 571 -17.89 17.52 19.79
N ASN A 572 -18.64 16.60 20.38
CA ASN A 572 -18.61 16.35 21.81
C ASN A 572 -17.48 15.36 22.14
N LYS A 573 -16.80 15.59 23.23
CA LYS A 573 -15.85 14.64 23.79
C LYS A 573 -16.64 13.56 24.54
N LYS A 574 -16.28 12.29 24.30
CA LYS A 574 -16.84 11.13 25.00
C LYS A 574 -16.33 11.05 26.43
#